data_ce5bdbc3bc8edb9788300188891a7dbc
#
_entry.id   ce5bdbc3bc8edb9788300188891a7dbc
#
_cell.length_a   1.000
_cell.length_b   1.000
_cell.length_c   1.000
_cell.angle_alpha   90.00
_cell.angle_beta   90.00
_cell.angle_gamma   90.00
#
_symmetry.space_group_name_H-M   'P 1'
#
loop_
_entity.id
_entity.type
_entity.pdbx_description
1 polymer ?
#
loop_
_entity_poly.entity_id
_entity_poly.type
_entity_poly.pdbx_seq_one_letter_code
_entity_poly.pdbx_strand_id
1 'polypeptide(L)' 'MAFFSNGEDKLKLMILFTLECAEMPLSREQIATVMSENGVENYFDVCEHIIDLEANGCIASVPTFKMQMIVMTPRGEEIM' A
#
# COMPACT_ATOMS: atom_id res chain seq x y z
N MET A 1 0.84 -13.98 12.73
CA MET A 1 0.86 -12.60 13.19
C MET A 1 -0.55 -12.00 13.15
N ALA A 2 -1.01 -11.45 14.27
CA ALA A 2 -2.39 -10.99 14.39
C ALA A 2 -2.72 -9.79 13.49
N PHE A 3 -1.71 -9.01 13.09
CA PHE A 3 -1.91 -7.81 12.29
C PHE A 3 -2.51 -8.13 10.91
N PHE A 4 -2.15 -9.27 10.35
CA PHE A 4 -2.64 -9.71 9.05
C PHE A 4 -3.26 -11.10 9.19
N SER A 5 -4.44 -11.18 9.77
CA SER A 5 -5.04 -12.45 10.17
C SER A 5 -6.22 -12.92 9.32
N ASN A 6 -6.64 -12.17 8.31
CA ASN A 6 -7.78 -12.56 7.47
C ASN A 6 -7.52 -12.26 6.00
N GLY A 7 -8.50 -12.53 5.14
CA GLY A 7 -8.32 -12.39 3.71
C GLY A 7 -8.01 -10.98 3.20
N GLU A 8 -8.45 -9.96 3.93
CA GLU A 8 -8.17 -8.59 3.56
C GLU A 8 -6.69 -8.23 3.73
N ASP A 9 -6.04 -8.91 4.66
CA ASP A 9 -4.62 -8.66 4.95
C ASP A 9 -3.74 -9.02 3.78
N LYS A 10 -4.19 -9.96 2.95
CA LYS A 10 -3.46 -10.33 1.73
C LYS A 10 -3.30 -9.12 0.81
N LEU A 11 -4.36 -8.32 0.66
CA LEU A 11 -4.29 -7.12 -0.18
C LEU A 11 -3.34 -6.09 0.41
N LYS A 12 -3.34 -5.94 1.72
CA LYS A 12 -2.41 -5.03 2.40
C LYS A 12 -0.96 -5.46 2.19
N LEU A 13 -0.70 -6.76 2.30
CA LEU A 13 0.64 -7.28 2.03
C LEU A 13 1.06 -7.07 0.59
N MET A 14 0.14 -7.20 -0.35
CA MET A 14 0.43 -6.94 -1.75
C MET A 14 0.82 -5.48 -1.98
N ILE A 15 0.15 -4.55 -1.31
CA ILE A 15 0.48 -3.13 -1.41
C ILE A 15 1.88 -2.87 -0.86
N LEU A 16 2.19 -3.41 0.31
CA LEU A 16 3.51 -3.25 0.92
C LEU A 16 4.59 -3.87 0.03
N PHE A 17 4.33 -5.05 -0.49
CA PHE A 17 5.26 -5.73 -1.38
C PHE A 17 5.51 -4.92 -2.64
N THR A 18 4.48 -4.31 -3.19
CA THR A 18 4.60 -3.46 -4.37
C THR A 18 5.52 -2.28 -4.09
N LEU A 19 5.36 -1.63 -2.94
CA LEU A 19 6.21 -0.51 -2.56
C LEU A 19 7.65 -0.96 -2.34
N GLU A 20 7.85 -2.12 -1.73
CA GLU A 20 9.18 -2.65 -1.50
C GLU A 20 9.89 -2.97 -2.83
N CYS A 21 9.19 -3.59 -3.75
CA CYS A 21 9.76 -3.95 -5.04
C CYS A 21 10.07 -2.74 -5.90
N ALA A 22 9.27 -1.69 -5.77
CA ALA A 22 9.48 -0.48 -6.56
C ALA A 22 10.70 0.31 -6.12
N GLU A 23 11.05 0.20 -4.85
CA GLU A 23 12.17 0.93 -4.24
C GLU A 23 12.09 2.45 -4.44
N MET A 24 10.88 2.95 -4.65
CA MET A 24 10.64 4.37 -4.89
C MET A 24 9.22 4.71 -4.46
N PRO A 25 8.93 5.99 -4.17
CA PRO A 25 7.56 6.38 -3.88
C PRO A 25 6.64 6.11 -5.07
N LEU A 26 5.42 5.68 -4.78
CA LEU A 26 4.41 5.44 -5.79
C LEU A 26 3.17 6.25 -5.48
N SER A 27 2.45 6.67 -6.51
CA SER A 27 1.17 7.31 -6.31
C SER A 27 0.11 6.24 -6.02
N ARG A 28 -1.01 6.68 -5.45
CA ARG A 28 -2.14 5.78 -5.21
C ARG A 28 -2.60 5.11 -6.50
N GLU A 29 -2.61 5.87 -7.58
CA GLU A 29 -3.02 5.35 -8.88
C GLU A 29 -2.07 4.29 -9.43
N GLN A 30 -0.77 4.47 -9.22
CA GLN A 30 0.21 3.48 -9.63
C GLN A 30 0.05 2.20 -8.86
N ILE A 31 -0.19 2.30 -7.56
CA ILE A 31 -0.45 1.13 -6.72
C ILE A 31 -1.70 0.43 -7.20
N ALA A 32 -2.76 1.18 -7.46
CA ALA A 32 -4.02 0.60 -7.94
C ALA A 32 -3.84 -0.10 -9.29
N THR A 33 -3.02 0.44 -10.16
CA THR A 33 -2.73 -0.18 -11.46
C THR A 33 -2.05 -1.55 -11.27
N VAL A 34 -1.05 -1.61 -10.40
CA VAL A 34 -0.37 -2.88 -10.12
C VAL A 34 -1.34 -3.89 -9.51
N MET A 35 -2.17 -3.44 -8.58
CA MET A 35 -3.15 -4.31 -7.95
C MET A 35 -4.15 -4.84 -8.98
N SER A 36 -4.59 -3.99 -9.90
CA SER A 36 -5.49 -4.39 -10.98
C SER A 36 -4.86 -5.46 -11.86
N GLU A 37 -3.58 -5.34 -12.17
CA GLU A 37 -2.86 -6.33 -12.95
C GLU A 37 -2.77 -7.68 -12.23
N ASN A 38 -2.91 -7.67 -10.92
CA ASN A 38 -2.87 -8.88 -10.10
C ASN A 38 -4.26 -9.35 -9.69
N GLY A 39 -5.30 -8.87 -10.37
CA GLY A 39 -6.66 -9.34 -10.16
C GLY A 39 -7.50 -8.56 -9.16
N VAL A 40 -6.96 -7.49 -8.59
CA VAL A 40 -7.69 -6.65 -7.65
C VAL A 40 -8.25 -5.44 -8.40
N GLU A 41 -9.47 -5.58 -8.88
CA GLU A 41 -10.07 -4.56 -9.77
C GLU A 41 -10.83 -3.46 -9.04
N ASN A 42 -11.17 -3.65 -7.77
CA ASN A 42 -11.94 -2.67 -7.04
C ASN A 42 -11.04 -1.57 -6.49
N TYR A 43 -11.06 -0.43 -7.15
CA TYR A 43 -10.24 0.72 -6.77
C TYR A 43 -10.56 1.21 -5.35
N PHE A 44 -11.83 1.16 -4.95
CA PHE A 44 -12.22 1.61 -3.61
C PHE A 44 -11.61 0.72 -2.52
N ASP A 45 -11.56 -0.59 -2.76
CA ASP A 45 -10.91 -1.50 -1.81
C ASP A 45 -9.43 -1.18 -1.66
N VAL A 46 -8.76 -0.91 -2.78
CA VAL A 46 -7.35 -0.54 -2.75
C VAL A 46 -7.16 0.73 -1.94
N CYS A 47 -7.99 1.74 -2.16
CA CYS A 47 -7.90 3.00 -1.42
C CYS A 47 -8.16 2.79 0.07
N GLU A 48 -9.13 1.96 0.44
CA GLU A 48 -9.41 1.68 1.84
C GLU A 48 -8.22 1.00 2.52
N HIS A 49 -7.59 0.06 1.85
CA HIS A 49 -6.43 -0.61 2.41
C HIS A 49 -5.24 0.32 2.53
N ILE A 50 -5.08 1.24 1.60
CA ILE A 50 -4.04 2.27 1.69
C ILE A 50 -4.28 3.15 2.91
N ILE A 51 -5.52 3.57 3.13
CA ILE A 51 -5.88 4.39 4.28
C ILE A 51 -5.61 3.64 5.58
N ASP A 52 -5.98 2.37 5.64
CA ASP A 52 -5.76 1.54 6.82
C ASP A 52 -4.28 1.36 7.11
N LEU A 53 -3.47 1.11 6.09
CA LEU A 53 -2.02 0.97 6.27
C LEU A 53 -1.40 2.27 6.77
N GLU A 54 -1.87 3.40 6.26
CA GLU A 54 -1.39 4.70 6.72
C GLU A 54 -1.78 4.95 8.17
N ALA A 55 -3.02 4.62 8.53
CA ALA A 55 -3.50 4.77 9.91
C ALA A 55 -2.71 3.90 10.88
N ASN A 56 -2.22 2.74 10.41
CA ASN A 56 -1.41 1.85 11.24
C ASN A 56 0.08 2.19 11.21
N GLY A 57 0.45 3.22 10.47
CA GLY A 57 1.84 3.67 10.40
C GLY A 57 2.75 2.84 9.51
N CYS A 58 2.18 1.96 8.68
CA CYS A 58 2.96 1.10 7.80
C CYS A 58 3.41 1.82 6.53
N ILE A 59 2.66 2.83 6.11
CA ILE A 59 2.99 3.67 4.97
C ILE A 59 2.75 5.12 5.35
N ALA A 60 3.28 6.03 4.55
CA ALA A 60 3.09 7.46 4.77
C ALA A 60 2.86 8.14 3.42
N SER A 61 2.05 9.19 3.43
CA SER A 61 1.84 10.03 2.26
C SER A 61 2.82 11.19 2.30
N VAL A 62 3.55 11.37 1.21
CA VAL A 62 4.52 12.45 1.09
C VAL A 62 4.03 13.39 -0.02
N PRO A 63 3.72 14.64 0.30
CA PRO A 63 3.28 15.57 -0.73
C PRO A 63 4.44 15.93 -1.65
N THR A 64 4.18 15.88 -2.95
CA THR A 64 5.15 16.31 -3.95
C THR A 64 4.55 17.47 -4.74
N PHE A 65 5.30 17.96 -5.70
CA PHE A 65 4.90 19.14 -6.46
C PHE A 65 3.51 19.00 -7.12
N LYS A 66 3.17 17.81 -7.58
CA LYS A 66 1.91 17.61 -8.31
C LYS A 66 0.93 16.64 -7.67
N MET A 67 1.38 15.79 -6.77
CA MET A 67 0.51 14.77 -6.20
C MET A 67 1.11 14.24 -4.91
N GLN A 68 0.32 13.49 -4.18
CA GLN A 68 0.82 12.78 -3.00
C GLN A 68 1.40 11.45 -3.42
N MET A 69 2.59 11.17 -2.94
CA MET A 69 3.25 9.90 -3.18
C MET A 69 3.22 9.08 -1.91
N ILE A 70 3.23 7.77 -2.05
CA ILE A 70 3.16 6.85 -0.92
C ILE A 70 4.50 6.14 -0.77
N VAL A 71 5.00 6.11 0.46
CA VAL A 71 6.25 5.43 0.79
C VAL A 71 6.00 4.44 1.91
N MET A 72 6.78 3.37 1.94
CA MET A 72 6.74 2.43 3.05
C MET A 72 7.57 2.96 4.21
N THR A 73 7.02 2.87 5.42
CA THR A 73 7.73 3.29 6.63
C THR A 73 8.58 2.14 7.16
N PRO A 74 9.51 2.40 8.10
CA PRO A 74 10.24 1.31 8.76
C PRO A 74 9.32 0.29 9.41
N ARG A 75 8.16 0.73 9.93
CA ARG A 75 7.18 -0.21 10.50
C ARG A 75 6.62 -1.14 9.43
N GLY A 76 6.35 -0.62 8.24
CA GLY A 76 5.90 -1.45 7.12
C GLY A 76 6.97 -2.45 6.72
N GLU A 77 8.22 -2.04 6.72
CA GLU A 77 9.33 -2.94 6.41
C GLU A 77 9.47 -4.06 7.43
N GLU A 78 9.21 -3.77 8.70
CA GLU A 78 9.27 -4.80 9.74
C GLU A 78 8.22 -5.88 9.56
N ILE A 79 7.08 -5.54 8.98
CA ILE A 79 6.01 -6.50 8.74
C ILE A 79 6.35 -7.43 7.58
N MET A 80 7.09 -6.90 6.61
CA MET A 80 7.54 -7.69 5.48
C MET A 80 8.68 -8.62 5.91
#